data_0ddae5c629cb4daa1e80438d50e0f762
#
_entry.id   0ddae5c629cb4daa1e80438d50e0f762
#
_cell.length_a   1.000
_cell.length_b   1.000
_cell.length_c   1.000
_cell.angle_alpha   90.00
_cell.angle_beta   90.00
_cell.angle_gamma   90.00
#
_symmetry.space_group_name_H-M   'P 1'
#
loop_
_entity.id
_entity.type
_entity.pdbx_description
1 polymer ?
#
loop_
_entity_poly.entity_id
_entity_poly.type
_entity_poly.pdbx_seq_one_letter_code
_entity_poly.pdbx_strand_id
1 'polypeptide(L)'
;MEQNTTDIHQYYKHFEDIIRHRFLKEEHLNYFLKEMKAAFRWTVQNFINYPIYHDDGCALVFHSEKETQRGYFGFIILPKDLKMRGDFWETITSTANEIGAKFLIGPIQGSTFFPYRFISQSDGSAFFKGEYFCHSSDHDFLVSKKPENILTYQSGYRTRFDKIMTMSKPYFDELSNKGLEFKLRSKIDQDLFRQILELVEIIFKNNWSFQHLSEDEFTKFYSSEILNPSKMMLHTLHFQGNLIGFCRYIENDDKTIICKTLGILPEYQKMGVGAAAVYQIHAEAINHGYSKIIYALVSDLNRVKNLPQGDEIIFRKYASYEFNL
;
A
#
# COMPACT_ATOMS: atom_id res chain seq x y z
N MET A 1 -26.64 -1.50 -18.03
CA MET A 1 -25.93 -2.50 -18.86
C MET A 1 -25.45 -3.58 -17.92
N GLU A 2 -25.95 -4.81 -18.05
CA GLU A 2 -25.38 -5.96 -17.31
C GLU A 2 -23.95 -6.16 -17.81
N GLN A 3 -22.98 -5.88 -16.97
CA GLN A 3 -21.59 -6.24 -17.26
C GLN A 3 -21.54 -7.76 -17.46
N ASN A 4 -20.94 -8.17 -18.57
CA ASN A 4 -20.76 -9.59 -18.87
C ASN A 4 -19.81 -10.19 -17.83
N THR A 5 -20.36 -10.78 -16.76
CA THR A 5 -19.59 -11.33 -15.62
C THR A 5 -18.56 -12.37 -16.06
N THR A 6 -18.78 -13.01 -17.19
CA THR A 6 -17.84 -13.98 -17.80
C THR A 6 -16.57 -13.30 -18.27
N ASP A 7 -16.67 -12.11 -18.87
CA ASP A 7 -15.53 -11.37 -19.40
C ASP A 7 -14.60 -10.85 -18.28
N ILE A 8 -15.17 -10.34 -17.18
CA ILE A 8 -14.38 -9.80 -16.06
C ILE A 8 -13.60 -10.90 -15.30
N HIS A 9 -14.16 -12.10 -15.19
CA HIS A 9 -13.45 -13.25 -14.60
C HIS A 9 -12.32 -13.77 -15.50
N GLN A 10 -12.53 -13.76 -16.82
CA GLN A 10 -11.52 -14.12 -17.81
C GLN A 10 -10.37 -13.12 -17.78
N TYR A 11 -10.66 -11.83 -17.57
CA TYR A 11 -9.67 -10.78 -17.38
C TYR A 11 -8.71 -11.10 -16.23
N TYR A 12 -9.25 -11.42 -15.04
CA TYR A 12 -8.38 -11.70 -13.88
C TYR A 12 -7.49 -12.92 -14.11
N LYS A 13 -8.01 -13.95 -14.78
CA LYS A 13 -7.22 -15.12 -15.15
C LYS A 13 -6.05 -14.72 -16.07
N HIS A 14 -6.32 -13.92 -17.08
CA HIS A 14 -5.30 -13.41 -18.00
C HIS A 14 -4.22 -12.59 -17.26
N PHE A 15 -4.63 -11.67 -16.37
CA PHE A 15 -3.72 -10.93 -15.50
C PHE A 15 -2.85 -11.88 -14.66
N GLU A 16 -3.45 -12.87 -14.00
CA GLU A 16 -2.73 -13.84 -13.18
C GLU A 16 -1.72 -14.64 -14.00
N ASP A 17 -2.10 -15.10 -15.20
CA ASP A 17 -1.24 -15.89 -16.09
C ASP A 17 -0.02 -15.08 -16.54
N ILE A 18 -0.19 -13.81 -16.91
CA ILE A 18 0.94 -12.93 -17.27
C ILE A 18 1.86 -12.70 -16.06
N ILE A 19 1.31 -12.42 -14.89
CA ILE A 19 2.11 -12.19 -13.68
C ILE A 19 2.91 -13.44 -13.33
N ARG A 20 2.28 -14.62 -13.35
CA ARG A 20 2.98 -15.89 -13.10
C ARG A 20 4.11 -16.13 -14.08
N HIS A 21 3.88 -15.84 -15.37
CA HIS A 21 4.91 -16.01 -16.39
C HIS A 21 6.07 -15.01 -16.22
N ARG A 22 5.78 -13.74 -15.93
CA ARG A 22 6.80 -12.68 -15.83
C ARG A 22 7.62 -12.73 -14.55
N PHE A 23 6.99 -13.13 -13.44
CA PHE A 23 7.54 -13.07 -12.08
C PHE A 23 7.62 -14.45 -11.41
N LEU A 24 7.77 -15.51 -12.21
CA LEU A 24 7.79 -16.91 -11.73
C LEU A 24 8.81 -17.18 -10.61
N LYS A 25 9.93 -16.46 -10.63
CA LYS A 25 11.02 -16.65 -9.66
C LYS A 25 10.89 -15.80 -8.39
N GLU A 26 9.88 -14.94 -8.30
CA GLU A 26 9.70 -14.07 -7.12
C GLU A 26 9.16 -14.86 -5.93
N GLU A 27 9.87 -14.79 -4.83
CA GLU A 27 9.57 -15.54 -3.60
C GLU A 27 8.15 -15.26 -3.08
N HIS A 28 7.69 -14.01 -3.21
CA HIS A 28 6.40 -13.58 -2.69
C HIS A 28 5.25 -13.59 -3.72
N LEU A 29 5.42 -14.28 -4.85
CA LEU A 29 4.43 -14.33 -5.92
C LEU A 29 3.04 -14.78 -5.45
N ASN A 30 2.97 -15.86 -4.67
CA ASN A 30 1.68 -16.37 -4.17
C ASN A 30 1.01 -15.40 -3.18
N TYR A 31 1.80 -14.72 -2.35
CA TYR A 31 1.28 -13.68 -1.47
C TYR A 31 0.73 -12.52 -2.29
N PHE A 32 1.48 -12.02 -3.27
CA PHE A 32 1.04 -10.98 -4.19
C PHE A 32 -0.27 -11.33 -4.90
N LEU A 33 -0.37 -12.52 -5.48
CA LEU A 33 -1.58 -12.97 -6.19
C LEU A 33 -2.79 -13.10 -5.26
N LYS A 34 -2.59 -13.51 -4.01
CA LYS A 34 -3.66 -13.53 -3.00
C LYS A 34 -4.20 -12.11 -2.73
N GLU A 35 -3.32 -11.12 -2.55
CA GLU A 35 -3.70 -9.73 -2.35
C GLU A 35 -4.40 -9.16 -3.60
N MET A 36 -3.86 -9.43 -4.80
CA MET A 36 -4.47 -8.98 -6.06
C MET A 36 -5.86 -9.57 -6.28
N LYS A 37 -6.08 -10.84 -5.91
CA LYS A 37 -7.40 -11.47 -6.01
C LYS A 37 -8.42 -10.83 -5.07
N ALA A 38 -8.01 -10.46 -3.87
CA ALA A 38 -8.87 -9.75 -2.92
C ALA A 38 -9.20 -8.34 -3.44
N ALA A 39 -8.19 -7.61 -3.91
CA ALA A 39 -8.33 -6.29 -4.52
C ALA A 39 -9.27 -6.31 -5.73
N PHE A 40 -9.10 -7.29 -6.62
CA PHE A 40 -9.91 -7.43 -7.82
C PHE A 40 -11.39 -7.67 -7.50
N ARG A 41 -11.68 -8.58 -6.57
CA ARG A 41 -13.05 -8.84 -6.12
C ARG A 41 -13.72 -7.58 -5.57
N TRP A 42 -12.98 -6.84 -4.75
CA TRP A 42 -13.48 -5.59 -4.18
C TRP A 42 -13.72 -4.53 -5.27
N THR A 43 -12.78 -4.37 -6.21
CA THR A 43 -12.90 -3.41 -7.31
C THR A 43 -14.11 -3.71 -8.18
N VAL A 44 -14.31 -4.97 -8.54
CA VAL A 44 -15.46 -5.39 -9.36
C VAL A 44 -16.81 -5.16 -8.65
N GLN A 45 -16.84 -5.27 -7.33
CA GLN A 45 -18.05 -5.05 -6.55
C GLN A 45 -18.40 -3.57 -6.34
N ASN A 46 -17.40 -2.67 -6.39
CA ASN A 46 -17.55 -1.28 -6.00
C ASN A 46 -17.45 -0.28 -7.17
N PHE A 47 -17.07 -0.74 -8.37
CA PHE A 47 -16.86 0.11 -9.54
C PHE A 47 -17.46 -0.52 -10.80
N ILE A 48 -17.77 0.33 -11.77
CA ILE A 48 -18.01 -0.10 -13.15
C ILE A 48 -16.65 -0.32 -13.80
N ASN A 49 -16.46 -1.45 -14.47
CA ASN A 49 -15.16 -1.95 -14.90
C ASN A 49 -15.11 -2.19 -16.41
N TYR A 50 -14.00 -1.80 -17.05
CA TYR A 50 -13.72 -1.94 -18.48
C TYR A 50 -12.39 -2.67 -18.66
N PRO A 51 -12.42 -4.00 -18.90
CA PRO A 51 -11.21 -4.78 -19.10
C PRO A 51 -10.59 -4.47 -20.48
N ILE A 52 -9.26 -4.31 -20.49
CA ILE A 52 -8.46 -4.12 -21.69
C ILE A 52 -7.46 -5.25 -21.79
N TYR A 53 -7.44 -5.93 -22.94
CA TYR A 53 -6.61 -7.10 -23.19
C TYR A 53 -5.54 -6.78 -24.23
N HIS A 54 -4.39 -7.41 -24.03
CA HIS A 54 -3.30 -7.52 -24.98
C HIS A 54 -2.64 -8.88 -24.78
N ASP A 55 -1.96 -9.44 -25.78
CA ASP A 55 -1.37 -10.79 -25.70
C ASP A 55 -0.46 -10.97 -24.47
N ASP A 56 0.38 -9.97 -24.18
CA ASP A 56 1.31 -9.99 -23.06
C ASP A 56 1.13 -8.79 -22.12
N GLY A 57 -0.03 -8.13 -22.16
CA GLY A 57 -0.39 -7.00 -21.33
C GLY A 57 -1.88 -6.98 -20.98
N CYS A 58 -2.26 -6.26 -19.96
CA CYS A 58 -3.66 -6.02 -19.64
C CYS A 58 -3.79 -4.78 -18.76
N ALA A 59 -4.96 -4.17 -18.74
CA ALA A 59 -5.33 -3.11 -17.82
C ALA A 59 -6.82 -3.17 -17.50
N LEU A 60 -7.20 -2.78 -16.29
CA LEU A 60 -8.58 -2.53 -15.92
C LEU A 60 -8.76 -1.02 -15.79
N VAL A 61 -9.63 -0.44 -16.63
CA VAL A 61 -10.14 0.91 -16.43
C VAL A 61 -11.44 0.81 -15.65
N PHE A 62 -11.64 1.68 -14.67
CA PHE A 62 -12.84 1.64 -13.84
C PHE A 62 -13.18 3.01 -13.28
N HIS A 63 -14.45 3.23 -12.91
CA HIS A 63 -14.92 4.45 -12.26
C HIS A 63 -16.05 4.16 -11.27
N SER A 64 -16.26 5.08 -10.33
CA SER A 64 -17.41 5.02 -9.43
C SER A 64 -18.67 5.48 -10.17
N GLU A 65 -19.82 4.84 -9.90
CA GLU A 65 -21.11 5.30 -10.41
C GLU A 65 -21.46 6.74 -9.98
N LYS A 66 -20.95 7.14 -8.81
CA LYS A 66 -21.24 8.46 -8.22
C LYS A 66 -20.31 9.57 -8.71
N GLU A 67 -19.13 9.22 -9.23
CA GLU A 67 -18.10 10.16 -9.65
C GLU A 67 -17.49 9.74 -10.99
N THR A 68 -18.18 10.07 -12.08
CA THR A 68 -17.77 9.70 -13.43
C THR A 68 -16.62 10.54 -13.98
N GLN A 69 -16.36 11.74 -13.41
CA GLN A 69 -15.26 12.60 -13.88
C GLN A 69 -13.87 12.05 -13.55
N ARG A 70 -13.76 11.10 -12.61
CA ARG A 70 -12.53 10.39 -12.29
C ARG A 70 -12.58 8.96 -12.80
N GLY A 71 -11.74 8.67 -13.79
CA GLY A 71 -11.40 7.32 -14.21
C GLY A 71 -10.18 6.85 -13.46
N TYR A 72 -10.11 5.55 -13.21
CA TYR A 72 -8.99 4.87 -12.60
C TYR A 72 -8.44 3.82 -13.55
N PHE A 73 -7.13 3.55 -13.47
CA PHE A 73 -6.54 2.38 -14.11
C PHE A 73 -5.76 1.56 -13.09
N GLY A 74 -5.91 0.24 -13.17
CA GLY A 74 -5.24 -0.68 -12.25
C GLY A 74 -5.12 -2.08 -12.85
N PHE A 75 -4.61 -3.03 -12.06
CA PHE A 75 -4.32 -4.39 -12.53
C PHE A 75 -3.59 -4.37 -13.88
N ILE A 76 -2.70 -3.38 -14.04
CA ILE A 76 -2.07 -3.07 -15.30
C ILE A 76 -0.73 -3.80 -15.43
N ILE A 77 -0.54 -4.43 -16.57
CA ILE A 77 0.72 -4.98 -17.04
C ILE A 77 0.95 -4.41 -18.44
N LEU A 78 1.96 -3.56 -18.59
CA LEU A 78 2.28 -3.01 -19.90
C LEU A 78 2.88 -4.07 -20.82
N PRO A 79 2.58 -4.06 -22.12
CA PRO A 79 3.23 -4.91 -23.10
C PRO A 79 4.77 -4.80 -23.04
N LYS A 80 5.48 -5.88 -23.36
CA LYS A 80 6.96 -5.86 -23.39
C LYS A 80 7.48 -5.01 -24.54
N ASP A 81 6.84 -5.10 -25.70
CA ASP A 81 7.21 -4.29 -26.87
C ASP A 81 6.83 -2.82 -26.64
N LEU A 82 7.81 -1.93 -26.70
CA LEU A 82 7.63 -0.50 -26.49
C LEU A 82 6.70 0.15 -27.52
N LYS A 83 6.64 -0.36 -28.76
CA LYS A 83 5.73 0.15 -29.79
C LYS A 83 4.28 -0.16 -29.41
N MET A 84 4.02 -1.38 -28.95
CA MET A 84 2.68 -1.80 -28.53
C MET A 84 2.20 -1.06 -27.29
N ARG A 85 3.10 -0.56 -26.44
CA ARG A 85 2.73 0.25 -25.26
C ARG A 85 1.99 1.54 -25.64
N GLY A 86 2.35 2.15 -26.76
CA GLY A 86 1.69 3.36 -27.26
C GLY A 86 0.21 3.13 -27.55
N ASP A 87 -0.08 2.16 -28.40
CA ASP A 87 -1.45 1.80 -28.81
C ASP A 87 -2.26 1.28 -27.61
N PHE A 88 -1.62 0.53 -26.72
CA PHE A 88 -2.24 0.04 -25.49
C PHE A 88 -2.64 1.19 -24.56
N TRP A 89 -1.78 2.21 -24.41
CA TRP A 89 -2.10 3.40 -23.63
C TRP A 89 -3.20 4.24 -24.24
N GLU A 90 -3.22 4.36 -25.57
CA GLU A 90 -4.32 5.03 -26.31
C GLU A 90 -5.65 4.32 -26.05
N THR A 91 -5.67 2.99 -26.01
CA THR A 91 -6.87 2.23 -25.66
C THR A 91 -7.33 2.55 -24.24
N ILE A 92 -6.41 2.61 -23.26
CA ILE A 92 -6.73 2.97 -21.87
C ILE A 92 -7.34 4.38 -21.80
N THR A 93 -6.71 5.35 -22.45
CA THR A 93 -7.18 6.74 -22.40
C THR A 93 -8.48 6.96 -23.19
N SER A 94 -8.66 6.30 -24.33
CA SER A 94 -9.91 6.34 -25.10
C SER A 94 -11.06 5.75 -24.29
N THR A 95 -10.86 4.60 -23.65
CA THR A 95 -11.87 3.99 -22.76
C THR A 95 -12.24 4.95 -21.62
N ALA A 96 -11.25 5.61 -21.02
CA ALA A 96 -11.52 6.59 -19.97
C ALA A 96 -12.28 7.83 -20.49
N ASN A 97 -11.98 8.30 -21.69
CA ASN A 97 -12.73 9.38 -22.33
C ASN A 97 -14.19 8.99 -22.68
N GLU A 98 -14.39 7.77 -23.18
CA GLU A 98 -15.73 7.25 -23.54
C GLU A 98 -16.68 7.18 -22.34
N ILE A 99 -16.15 6.91 -21.15
CA ILE A 99 -16.93 6.93 -19.90
C ILE A 99 -17.11 8.33 -19.31
N GLY A 100 -16.58 9.38 -19.98
CA GLY A 100 -16.71 10.78 -19.57
C GLY A 100 -15.75 11.22 -18.46
N ALA A 101 -14.67 10.49 -18.23
CA ALA A 101 -13.65 10.90 -17.28
C ALA A 101 -12.88 12.11 -17.79
N LYS A 102 -12.54 13.04 -16.89
CA LYS A 102 -11.65 14.18 -17.14
C LYS A 102 -10.24 13.94 -16.60
N PHE A 103 -10.14 13.04 -15.64
CA PHE A 103 -8.90 12.65 -15.01
C PHE A 103 -8.77 11.14 -15.03
N LEU A 104 -7.56 10.65 -15.30
CA LEU A 104 -7.22 9.24 -15.23
C LEU A 104 -6.14 9.02 -14.17
N ILE A 105 -6.44 8.23 -13.16
CA ILE A 105 -5.65 8.09 -11.93
C ILE A 105 -5.17 6.65 -11.78
N GLY A 106 -3.87 6.45 -11.51
CA GLY A 106 -3.33 5.11 -11.26
C GLY A 106 -1.79 5.04 -11.28
N PRO A 107 -1.23 3.82 -11.24
CA PRO A 107 -1.97 2.58 -11.07
C PRO A 107 -2.60 2.50 -9.67
N ILE A 108 -3.81 1.95 -9.57
CA ILE A 108 -4.49 1.69 -8.29
C ILE A 108 -5.38 0.44 -8.44
N GLN A 109 -5.47 -0.39 -7.39
CA GLN A 109 -6.28 -1.61 -7.40
C GLN A 109 -7.58 -1.36 -6.64
N GLY A 110 -8.37 -0.38 -7.13
CA GLY A 110 -9.62 0.07 -6.52
C GLY A 110 -9.41 0.94 -5.29
N SER A 111 -8.47 0.59 -4.39
CA SER A 111 -8.21 1.32 -3.15
C SER A 111 -6.72 1.34 -2.81
N THR A 112 -6.31 2.36 -2.03
CA THR A 112 -4.96 2.48 -1.47
C THR A 112 -4.64 1.46 -0.37
N PHE A 113 -5.61 0.65 0.04
CA PHE A 113 -5.39 -0.48 0.97
C PHE A 113 -4.62 -1.64 0.33
N PHE A 114 -4.68 -1.78 -1.01
CA PHE A 114 -4.01 -2.82 -1.76
C PHE A 114 -2.66 -2.35 -2.32
N PRO A 115 -1.77 -3.27 -2.74
CA PRO A 115 -0.56 -2.89 -3.44
C PRO A 115 -0.88 -2.13 -4.73
N TYR A 116 -0.25 -0.97 -4.87
CA TYR A 116 -0.39 -0.14 -6.08
C TYR A 116 0.91 0.59 -6.37
N ARG A 117 1.22 1.44 -7.05
CA ARG A 117 2.44 2.22 -7.31
C ARG A 117 3.45 1.45 -8.17
N PHE A 118 3.89 2.10 -9.20
CA PHE A 118 4.99 1.57 -10.00
C PHE A 118 6.35 1.91 -9.38
N ILE A 119 7.29 0.99 -9.49
CA ILE A 119 8.68 1.22 -9.11
C ILE A 119 9.28 2.25 -10.05
N SER A 120 9.77 3.37 -9.51
CA SER A 120 10.47 4.41 -10.27
C SER A 120 11.99 4.29 -10.16
N GLN A 121 12.50 3.72 -9.05
CA GLN A 121 13.91 3.45 -8.84
C GLN A 121 14.08 2.24 -7.94
N SER A 122 15.05 1.36 -8.24
CA SER A 122 15.37 0.18 -7.45
C SER A 122 16.87 -0.07 -7.43
N ASP A 123 17.38 -0.64 -6.32
CA ASP A 123 18.73 -1.17 -6.22
C ASP A 123 18.87 -2.59 -6.79
N GLY A 124 17.78 -3.16 -7.33
CA GLY A 124 17.74 -4.53 -7.88
C GLY A 124 17.43 -5.60 -6.84
N SER A 125 17.16 -5.24 -5.58
CA SER A 125 16.74 -6.21 -4.57
C SER A 125 15.39 -6.85 -4.92
N ALA A 126 15.12 -8.05 -4.37
CA ALA A 126 13.86 -8.76 -4.55
C ALA A 126 12.66 -7.96 -4.01
N PHE A 127 11.48 -8.25 -4.54
CA PHE A 127 10.23 -7.69 -4.00
C PHE A 127 9.99 -8.16 -2.56
N PHE A 128 9.37 -7.30 -1.77
CA PHE A 128 8.88 -7.66 -0.44
C PHE A 128 7.35 -7.73 -0.44
N LYS A 129 6.78 -8.38 0.57
CA LYS A 129 5.31 -8.50 0.70
C LYS A 129 4.63 -7.14 0.77
N GLY A 130 3.62 -6.94 -0.07
CA GLY A 130 2.85 -5.69 -0.14
C GLY A 130 3.37 -4.69 -1.18
N GLU A 131 4.33 -5.06 -2.04
CA GLU A 131 4.70 -4.31 -3.25
C GLU A 131 3.85 -4.75 -4.46
N TYR A 132 3.65 -3.84 -5.39
CA TYR A 132 3.09 -4.16 -6.71
C TYR A 132 4.20 -4.63 -7.65
N PHE A 133 4.01 -5.77 -8.29
CA PHE A 133 5.01 -6.34 -9.20
C PHE A 133 4.99 -5.62 -10.55
N CYS A 134 6.05 -4.89 -10.85
CA CYS A 134 6.26 -4.14 -12.08
C CYS A 134 7.75 -3.94 -12.36
N HIS A 135 8.08 -3.45 -13.54
CA HIS A 135 9.44 -3.08 -13.91
C HIS A 135 9.61 -1.55 -13.89
N SER A 136 10.82 -1.05 -13.64
CA SER A 136 11.09 0.41 -13.65
C SER A 136 10.82 1.04 -15.04
N SER A 137 10.97 0.29 -16.13
CA SER A 137 10.60 0.74 -17.47
C SER A 137 9.12 1.09 -17.63
N ASP A 138 8.25 0.60 -16.74
CA ASP A 138 6.83 0.92 -16.74
C ASP A 138 6.61 2.34 -16.19
N HIS A 139 7.41 2.75 -15.20
CA HIS A 139 7.47 4.13 -14.74
C HIS A 139 7.92 5.09 -15.86
N ASP A 140 9.03 4.79 -16.53
CA ASP A 140 9.58 5.63 -17.58
C ASP A 140 8.58 5.85 -18.71
N PHE A 141 7.85 4.79 -19.08
CA PHE A 141 6.78 4.88 -20.06
C PHE A 141 5.66 5.82 -19.62
N LEU A 142 5.14 5.70 -18.39
CA LEU A 142 4.05 6.57 -17.93
C LEU A 142 4.52 8.03 -17.78
N VAL A 143 5.74 8.28 -17.36
CA VAL A 143 6.32 9.64 -17.34
C VAL A 143 6.38 10.25 -18.74
N SER A 144 6.70 9.45 -19.76
CA SER A 144 6.71 9.92 -21.16
C SER A 144 5.34 10.38 -21.66
N LYS A 145 4.24 9.94 -21.00
CA LYS A 145 2.86 10.35 -21.28
C LYS A 145 2.47 11.68 -20.61
N LYS A 146 3.40 12.34 -19.92
CA LYS A 146 3.28 13.68 -19.31
C LYS A 146 2.11 13.78 -18.33
N PRO A 147 2.12 13.01 -17.24
CA PRO A 147 1.11 13.13 -16.20
C PRO A 147 1.09 14.56 -15.64
N GLU A 148 -0.09 15.05 -15.27
CA GLU A 148 -0.27 16.33 -14.59
C GLU A 148 0.34 16.30 -13.19
N ASN A 149 0.14 15.19 -12.47
CA ASN A 149 0.69 15.00 -11.13
C ASN A 149 1.39 13.64 -11.01
N ILE A 150 2.50 13.63 -10.27
CA ILE A 150 3.22 12.42 -9.88
C ILE A 150 3.35 12.42 -8.36
N LEU A 151 2.76 11.42 -7.73
CA LEU A 151 2.92 11.19 -6.30
C LEU A 151 4.05 10.21 -6.09
N THR A 152 5.00 10.58 -5.24
CA THR A 152 6.21 9.79 -4.99
C THR A 152 6.21 9.17 -3.60
N TYR A 153 6.82 8.01 -3.52
CA TYR A 153 6.95 7.21 -2.29
C TYR A 153 8.32 6.54 -2.27
N GLN A 154 8.75 6.15 -1.08
CA GLN A 154 9.99 5.41 -0.92
C GLN A 154 9.86 4.28 0.09
N SER A 155 10.72 3.26 -0.06
CA SER A 155 10.94 2.25 0.96
C SER A 155 12.41 2.25 1.36
N GLY A 156 12.63 2.26 2.66
CA GLY A 156 13.95 2.15 3.26
C GLY A 156 14.02 0.99 4.24
N TYR A 157 15.22 0.58 4.61
CA TYR A 157 15.41 -0.42 5.66
C TYR A 157 16.52 -0.04 6.64
N ARG A 158 16.47 -0.65 7.82
CA ARG A 158 17.55 -0.65 8.81
C ARG A 158 17.90 -2.07 9.23
N THR A 159 19.20 -2.29 9.46
CA THR A 159 19.77 -3.49 10.06
C THR A 159 20.56 -3.18 11.33
N ARG A 160 20.75 -1.91 11.64
CA ARG A 160 21.35 -1.40 12.89
C ARG A 160 20.33 -0.53 13.59
N PHE A 161 20.03 -0.84 14.84
CA PHE A 161 18.97 -0.18 15.57
C PHE A 161 19.46 0.77 16.67
N ASP A 162 20.72 0.64 17.10
CA ASP A 162 21.26 1.34 18.27
C ASP A 162 21.10 2.87 18.17
N LYS A 163 21.48 3.44 17.03
CA LYS A 163 21.43 4.89 16.83
C LYS A 163 20.01 5.42 16.87
N ILE A 164 19.09 4.84 16.10
CA ILE A 164 17.71 5.27 16.05
C ILE A 164 17.01 5.06 17.40
N MET A 165 17.30 3.98 18.10
CA MET A 165 16.78 3.74 19.44
C MET A 165 17.31 4.76 20.45
N THR A 166 18.61 5.08 20.43
CA THR A 166 19.18 6.14 21.27
C THR A 166 18.52 7.48 21.02
N MET A 167 18.24 7.83 19.76
CA MET A 167 17.62 9.11 19.40
C MET A 167 16.13 9.17 19.74
N SER A 168 15.43 8.04 19.70
CA SER A 168 13.98 7.99 19.94
C SER A 168 13.60 7.67 21.38
N LYS A 169 14.51 7.09 22.16
CA LYS A 169 14.27 6.72 23.56
C LYS A 169 13.79 7.87 24.44
N PRO A 170 14.35 9.09 24.39
CA PRO A 170 13.87 10.20 25.22
C PRO A 170 12.39 10.52 25.01
N TYR A 171 11.89 10.46 23.76
CA TYR A 171 10.48 10.65 23.45
C TYR A 171 9.60 9.53 24.02
N PHE A 172 10.10 8.29 23.95
CA PHE A 172 9.42 7.13 24.50
C PHE A 172 9.31 7.24 26.02
N ASP A 173 10.41 7.53 26.73
CA ASP A 173 10.45 7.63 28.18
C ASP A 173 9.54 8.78 28.67
N GLU A 174 9.63 9.97 28.04
CA GLU A 174 8.82 11.12 28.40
C GLU A 174 7.32 10.85 28.24
N LEU A 175 6.92 10.31 27.08
CA LEU A 175 5.52 10.09 26.77
C LEU A 175 4.94 8.90 27.53
N SER A 176 5.72 7.86 27.79
CA SER A 176 5.30 6.74 28.65
C SER A 176 5.00 7.21 30.07
N ASN A 177 5.83 8.13 30.64
CA ASN A 177 5.56 8.76 31.92
C ASN A 177 4.28 9.63 31.92
N LYS A 178 3.82 10.08 30.74
CA LYS A 178 2.58 10.84 30.56
C LYS A 178 1.37 9.95 30.19
N GLY A 179 1.55 8.63 30.14
CA GLY A 179 0.48 7.67 29.89
C GLY A 179 0.38 7.19 28.45
N LEU A 180 1.46 7.26 27.65
CA LEU A 180 1.55 6.60 26.36
C LEU A 180 1.86 5.11 26.57
N GLU A 181 1.03 4.26 25.98
CA GLU A 181 1.15 2.81 26.04
C GLU A 181 1.12 2.21 24.63
N PHE A 182 1.97 1.19 24.39
CA PHE A 182 1.96 0.37 23.18
C PHE A 182 1.51 -1.04 23.54
N LYS A 183 0.45 -1.53 22.89
CA LYS A 183 -0.08 -2.88 23.16
C LYS A 183 0.07 -3.74 21.91
N LEU A 184 0.98 -4.70 21.94
CA LEU A 184 1.07 -5.73 20.90
C LEU A 184 -0.17 -6.62 20.99
N ARG A 185 -0.89 -6.76 19.88
CA ARG A 185 -2.16 -7.49 19.83
C ARG A 185 -1.95 -8.91 19.31
N SER A 186 -2.35 -9.88 20.09
CA SER A 186 -2.44 -11.29 19.69
C SER A 186 -3.79 -11.68 19.11
N LYS A 187 -4.81 -10.83 19.35
CA LYS A 187 -6.18 -11.01 18.86
C LYS A 187 -6.79 -9.65 18.57
N ILE A 188 -7.57 -9.59 17.51
CA ILE A 188 -8.45 -8.44 17.20
C ILE A 188 -9.87 -8.96 17.36
N ASP A 189 -10.61 -8.41 18.31
CA ASP A 189 -12.05 -8.59 18.42
C ASP A 189 -12.80 -7.56 17.54
N GLN A 190 -14.10 -7.71 17.42
CA GLN A 190 -14.92 -6.86 16.55
C GLN A 190 -14.91 -5.39 17.00
N ASP A 191 -14.86 -5.13 18.30
CA ASP A 191 -14.81 -3.76 18.82
C ASP A 191 -13.49 -3.07 18.47
N LEU A 192 -12.35 -3.77 18.59
CA LEU A 192 -11.06 -3.24 18.18
C LEU A 192 -10.99 -3.03 16.66
N PHE A 193 -11.60 -3.92 15.86
CA PHE A 193 -11.72 -3.72 14.41
C PHE A 193 -12.44 -2.42 14.08
N ARG A 194 -13.58 -2.17 14.70
CA ARG A 194 -14.34 -0.94 14.51
C ARG A 194 -13.53 0.29 14.89
N GLN A 195 -12.90 0.28 16.06
CA GLN A 195 -12.04 1.39 16.51
C GLN A 195 -10.87 1.66 15.55
N ILE A 196 -10.22 0.61 15.01
CA ILE A 196 -9.15 0.78 14.04
C ILE A 196 -9.70 1.35 12.72
N LEU A 197 -10.87 0.90 12.26
CA LEU A 197 -11.49 1.47 11.06
C LEU A 197 -11.82 2.95 11.24
N GLU A 198 -12.36 3.36 12.39
CA GLU A 198 -12.59 4.76 12.72
C GLU A 198 -11.28 5.58 12.69
N LEU A 199 -10.19 5.05 13.24
CA LEU A 199 -8.87 5.68 13.14
C LEU A 199 -8.40 5.80 11.68
N VAL A 200 -8.57 4.75 10.88
CA VAL A 200 -8.21 4.74 9.45
C VAL A 200 -8.95 5.85 8.70
N GLU A 201 -10.25 5.99 8.93
CA GLU A 201 -11.08 7.03 8.32
C GLU A 201 -10.61 8.44 8.70
N ILE A 202 -10.28 8.67 9.97
CA ILE A 202 -9.81 9.99 10.43
C ILE A 202 -8.41 10.30 9.89
N ILE A 203 -7.50 9.34 9.94
CA ILE A 203 -6.07 9.54 9.65
C ILE A 203 -5.82 9.64 8.14
N PHE A 204 -6.51 8.82 7.34
CA PHE A 204 -6.18 8.63 5.93
C PHE A 204 -7.19 9.22 4.94
N LYS A 205 -8.33 9.78 5.39
CA LYS A 205 -9.39 10.34 4.54
C LYS A 205 -8.90 11.38 3.51
N ASN A 206 -7.84 12.08 3.81
CA ASN A 206 -7.25 13.10 2.93
C ASN A 206 -6.10 12.56 2.07
N ASN A 207 -5.83 11.25 2.15
CA ASN A 207 -4.82 10.65 1.28
C ASN A 207 -5.35 10.56 -0.15
N TRP A 208 -4.43 10.63 -1.09
CA TRP A 208 -4.73 10.49 -2.51
C TRP A 208 -5.48 9.19 -2.80
N SER A 209 -6.61 9.32 -3.51
CA SER A 209 -7.48 8.20 -3.89
C SER A 209 -7.91 7.29 -2.73
N PHE A 210 -8.05 7.85 -1.52
CA PHE A 210 -8.62 7.11 -0.40
C PHE A 210 -10.07 6.72 -0.71
N GLN A 211 -10.39 5.46 -0.47
CA GLN A 211 -11.74 4.91 -0.60
C GLN A 211 -12.23 4.44 0.76
N HIS A 212 -13.46 4.77 1.09
CA HIS A 212 -14.09 4.27 2.31
C HIS A 212 -14.34 2.76 2.21
N LEU A 213 -14.07 2.05 3.30
CA LEU A 213 -14.43 0.65 3.46
C LEU A 213 -15.55 0.53 4.49
N SER A 214 -16.55 -0.29 4.21
CA SER A 214 -17.49 -0.71 5.24
C SER A 214 -16.80 -1.59 6.29
N GLU A 215 -17.40 -1.72 7.49
CA GLU A 215 -16.89 -2.60 8.55
C GLU A 215 -16.75 -4.05 8.05
N ASP A 216 -17.72 -4.54 7.27
CA ASP A 216 -17.71 -5.88 6.69
C ASP A 216 -16.55 -6.07 5.71
N GLU A 217 -16.29 -5.09 4.84
CA GLU A 217 -15.17 -5.14 3.88
C GLU A 217 -13.85 -5.10 4.61
N PHE A 218 -13.69 -4.18 5.55
CA PHE A 218 -12.47 -4.07 6.36
C PHE A 218 -12.20 -5.37 7.13
N THR A 219 -13.23 -5.95 7.72
CA THR A 219 -13.15 -7.24 8.40
C THR A 219 -12.74 -8.36 7.44
N LYS A 220 -13.34 -8.45 6.24
CA LYS A 220 -12.97 -9.46 5.24
C LYS A 220 -11.52 -9.37 4.79
N PHE A 221 -10.97 -8.15 4.66
CA PHE A 221 -9.58 -7.97 4.26
C PHE A 221 -8.58 -8.33 5.36
N TYR A 222 -8.91 -8.05 6.60
CA TYR A 222 -7.97 -8.18 7.71
C TYR A 222 -8.24 -9.35 8.65
N SER A 223 -9.45 -9.93 8.68
CA SER A 223 -9.75 -11.10 9.51
C SER A 223 -9.07 -12.38 9.04
N SER A 224 -8.75 -12.49 7.74
CA SER A 224 -7.99 -13.62 7.22
C SER A 224 -6.52 -13.62 7.67
N GLU A 225 -6.04 -12.50 8.15
CA GLU A 225 -4.76 -12.37 8.85
C GLU A 225 -5.01 -12.64 10.35
N ILE A 226 -5.30 -13.89 10.70
CA ILE A 226 -5.36 -14.33 12.10
C ILE A 226 -4.03 -13.92 12.71
N LEU A 227 -4.07 -13.03 13.70
CA LEU A 227 -2.87 -12.60 14.39
C LEU A 227 -2.22 -13.82 15.03
N ASN A 228 -1.00 -14.10 14.63
CA ASN A 228 -0.19 -15.08 15.31
C ASN A 228 0.38 -14.41 16.57
N PRO A 229 0.04 -14.85 17.79
CA PRO A 229 0.50 -14.21 19.01
C PRO A 229 2.04 -14.29 19.21
N SER A 230 2.72 -15.20 18.49
CA SER A 230 4.18 -15.26 18.47
C SER A 230 4.85 -14.33 17.47
N LYS A 231 4.08 -13.54 16.72
CA LYS A 231 4.58 -12.64 15.67
C LYS A 231 4.18 -11.22 15.93
N MET A 232 5.07 -10.30 15.58
CA MET A 232 4.81 -8.87 15.60
C MET A 232 3.91 -8.50 14.42
N MET A 233 2.59 -8.33 14.64
CA MET A 233 1.63 -8.06 13.57
C MET A 233 0.90 -6.74 13.72
N LEU A 234 0.51 -6.36 14.94
CA LEU A 234 -0.24 -5.13 15.21
C LEU A 234 0.09 -4.57 16.59
N HIS A 235 0.51 -3.32 16.65
CA HIS A 235 0.46 -2.50 17.86
C HIS A 235 -0.72 -1.56 17.83
N THR A 236 -1.40 -1.40 18.95
CA THR A 236 -2.29 -0.27 19.23
C THR A 236 -1.59 0.72 20.15
N LEU A 237 -1.75 2.00 19.88
CA LEU A 237 -1.15 3.10 20.62
C LEU A 237 -2.24 3.76 21.45
N HIS A 238 -2.04 3.86 22.76
CA HIS A 238 -2.98 4.46 23.68
C HIS A 238 -2.31 5.63 24.41
N PHE A 239 -3.04 6.71 24.61
CA PHE A 239 -2.59 7.83 25.44
C PHE A 239 -3.64 8.12 26.50
N GLN A 240 -3.25 8.00 27.77
CA GLN A 240 -4.18 8.13 28.92
C GLN A 240 -5.44 7.26 28.77
N GLY A 241 -5.24 6.02 28.30
CA GLY A 241 -6.30 5.02 28.09
C GLY A 241 -7.04 5.12 26.75
N ASN A 242 -6.98 6.25 26.03
CA ASN A 242 -7.66 6.42 24.74
C ASN A 242 -6.83 5.83 23.60
N LEU A 243 -7.47 5.13 22.68
CA LEU A 243 -6.82 4.62 21.45
C LEU A 243 -6.54 5.80 20.50
N ILE A 244 -5.27 6.07 20.22
CA ILE A 244 -4.82 7.22 19.44
C ILE A 244 -4.11 6.86 18.12
N GLY A 245 -3.85 5.56 17.91
CA GLY A 245 -3.14 5.13 16.71
C GLY A 245 -2.88 3.64 16.69
N PHE A 246 -2.27 3.21 15.60
CA PHE A 246 -1.87 1.80 15.40
C PHE A 246 -0.64 1.69 14.50
N CYS A 247 0.06 0.58 14.62
CA CYS A 247 1.12 0.19 13.70
C CYS A 247 0.90 -1.24 13.24
N ARG A 248 0.77 -1.44 11.90
CA ARG A 248 0.61 -2.75 11.28
C ARG A 248 1.92 -3.21 10.66
N TYR A 249 2.20 -4.49 10.85
CA TYR A 249 3.41 -5.14 10.35
C TYR A 249 3.07 -6.34 9.46
N ILE A 250 4.02 -6.70 8.59
CA ILE A 250 3.98 -7.91 7.78
C ILE A 250 5.34 -8.60 7.92
N GLU A 251 5.35 -9.86 8.31
CA GLU A 251 6.57 -10.66 8.29
C GLU A 251 6.96 -10.96 6.84
N ASN A 252 8.11 -10.45 6.40
CA ASN A 252 8.63 -10.74 5.07
C ASN A 252 9.25 -12.14 5.03
N ASP A 253 10.14 -12.37 5.96
CA ASP A 253 10.81 -13.63 6.25
C ASP A 253 11.09 -13.73 7.76
N ASP A 254 11.78 -14.78 8.19
CA ASP A 254 12.08 -15.04 9.61
C ASP A 254 13.00 -14.01 10.28
N LYS A 255 13.68 -13.16 9.51
CA LYS A 255 14.60 -12.12 9.98
C LYS A 255 14.16 -10.71 9.64
N THR A 256 13.18 -10.55 8.76
CA THR A 256 12.76 -9.25 8.22
C THR A 256 11.30 -8.97 8.53
N ILE A 257 11.04 -7.89 9.24
CA ILE A 257 9.70 -7.35 9.48
C ILE A 257 9.46 -6.08 8.64
N ILE A 258 8.28 -5.95 8.05
CA ILE A 258 7.85 -4.78 7.31
C ILE A 258 6.94 -3.95 8.20
N CYS A 259 7.32 -2.71 8.49
CA CYS A 259 6.42 -1.69 9.04
C CYS A 259 5.57 -1.14 7.88
N LYS A 260 4.37 -1.69 7.72
CA LYS A 260 3.50 -1.38 6.58
C LYS A 260 2.72 -0.09 6.77
N THR A 261 2.24 0.15 7.99
CA THR A 261 1.39 1.32 8.30
C THR A 261 1.65 1.77 9.71
N LEU A 262 1.92 3.04 9.89
CA LEU A 262 1.88 3.74 11.19
C LEU A 262 0.85 4.87 11.06
N GLY A 263 -0.26 4.75 11.79
CA GLY A 263 -1.31 5.75 11.85
C GLY A 263 -1.39 6.35 13.25
N ILE A 264 -1.40 7.68 13.35
CA ILE A 264 -1.54 8.43 14.60
C ILE A 264 -2.53 9.56 14.35
N LEU A 265 -3.50 9.73 15.22
CA LEU A 265 -4.48 10.82 15.14
C LEU A 265 -3.77 12.19 15.02
N PRO A 266 -4.30 13.11 14.17
CA PRO A 266 -3.65 14.38 13.85
C PRO A 266 -3.24 15.22 15.07
N GLU A 267 -4.06 15.25 16.12
CA GLU A 267 -3.83 15.98 17.34
C GLU A 267 -2.62 15.49 18.16
N TYR A 268 -2.24 14.20 18.01
CA TYR A 268 -1.11 13.60 18.72
C TYR A 268 0.18 13.58 17.89
N GLN A 269 0.13 13.87 16.58
CA GLN A 269 1.30 13.79 15.70
C GLN A 269 2.42 14.76 16.07
N LYS A 270 2.08 15.94 16.66
CA LYS A 270 3.07 16.96 17.04
C LYS A 270 3.67 16.75 18.44
N MET A 271 3.18 15.75 19.18
CA MET A 271 3.61 15.50 20.56
C MET A 271 4.86 14.60 20.66
N GLY A 272 5.41 14.14 19.53
CA GLY A 272 6.54 13.20 19.54
C GLY A 272 6.14 11.73 19.58
N VAL A 273 4.83 11.40 19.50
CA VAL A 273 4.31 10.02 19.52
C VAL A 273 4.90 9.17 18.42
N GLY A 274 5.14 9.76 17.23
CA GLY A 274 5.80 9.04 16.13
C GLY A 274 7.24 8.63 16.46
N ALA A 275 8.00 9.48 17.15
CA ALA A 275 9.36 9.16 17.59
C ALA A 275 9.34 8.07 18.70
N ALA A 276 8.42 8.16 19.65
CA ALA A 276 8.22 7.13 20.68
C ALA A 276 7.84 5.78 20.03
N ALA A 277 6.97 5.80 19.00
CA ALA A 277 6.61 4.60 18.25
C ALA A 277 7.82 3.98 17.54
N VAL A 278 8.71 4.79 16.99
CA VAL A 278 9.97 4.29 16.37
C VAL A 278 10.79 3.51 17.39
N TYR A 279 10.95 4.01 18.63
CA TYR A 279 11.65 3.27 19.68
C TYR A 279 10.99 1.90 19.92
N GLN A 280 9.68 1.89 20.17
CA GLN A 280 8.93 0.67 20.46
C GLN A 280 8.98 -0.36 19.32
N ILE A 281 8.86 0.10 18.07
CA ILE A 281 8.96 -0.77 16.89
C ILE A 281 10.29 -1.52 16.85
N HIS A 282 11.40 -0.82 17.13
CA HIS A 282 12.73 -1.44 17.12
C HIS A 282 12.95 -2.37 18.31
N ALA A 283 12.51 -1.97 19.51
CA ALA A 283 12.59 -2.79 20.71
C ALA A 283 11.84 -4.13 20.51
N GLU A 284 10.62 -4.05 19.99
CA GLU A 284 9.82 -5.26 19.69
C GLU A 284 10.41 -6.11 18.57
N ALA A 285 10.96 -5.50 17.53
CA ALA A 285 11.62 -6.23 16.48
C ALA A 285 12.81 -7.06 17.03
N ILE A 286 13.62 -6.47 17.90
CA ILE A 286 14.73 -7.18 18.59
C ILE A 286 14.17 -8.32 19.44
N ASN A 287 13.15 -8.05 20.26
CA ASN A 287 12.53 -9.05 21.13
C ASN A 287 11.98 -10.27 20.37
N HIS A 288 11.51 -10.06 19.12
CA HIS A 288 11.00 -11.12 18.24
C HIS A 288 12.09 -11.74 17.34
N GLY A 289 13.36 -11.31 17.47
CA GLY A 289 14.49 -11.87 16.73
C GLY A 289 14.64 -11.37 15.30
N TYR A 290 13.96 -10.28 14.93
CA TYR A 290 14.15 -9.63 13.63
C TYR A 290 15.42 -8.81 13.63
N SER A 291 16.21 -8.94 12.57
CA SER A 291 17.47 -8.20 12.36
C SER A 291 17.35 -7.12 11.27
N LYS A 292 16.21 -7.06 10.58
CA LYS A 292 15.92 -6.06 9.53
C LYS A 292 14.49 -5.55 9.66
N ILE A 293 14.34 -4.23 9.57
CA ILE A 293 13.03 -3.57 9.47
C ILE A 293 12.96 -2.83 8.14
N ILE A 294 11.92 -3.10 7.35
CA ILE A 294 11.57 -2.35 6.15
C ILE A 294 10.48 -1.33 6.51
N TYR A 295 10.71 -0.06 6.21
CA TYR A 295 9.69 0.99 6.27
C TYR A 295 9.09 1.13 4.87
N ALA A 296 7.91 0.58 4.69
CA ALA A 296 7.34 0.36 3.38
C ALA A 296 6.51 1.54 2.88
N LEU A 297 6.77 1.94 1.63
CA LEU A 297 5.87 2.77 0.81
C LEU A 297 5.52 4.11 1.46
N VAL A 298 6.50 4.72 2.12
CA VAL A 298 6.34 6.02 2.82
C VAL A 298 6.18 7.12 1.77
N SER A 299 5.08 7.87 1.85
CA SER A 299 4.84 9.02 0.96
C SER A 299 5.87 10.12 1.20
N ASP A 300 6.30 10.77 0.13
CA ASP A 300 7.19 11.93 0.20
C ASP A 300 6.56 13.13 0.91
N LEU A 301 5.25 13.16 1.01
CA LEU A 301 4.50 14.17 1.77
C LEU A 301 4.41 13.83 3.27
N ASN A 302 4.83 12.62 3.67
CA ASN A 302 4.70 12.18 5.05
C ASN A 302 5.77 12.83 5.94
N ARG A 303 5.35 13.28 7.13
CA ARG A 303 6.21 13.88 8.16
C ARG A 303 7.21 12.90 8.78
N VAL A 304 7.09 11.61 8.51
CA VAL A 304 8.07 10.58 8.93
C VAL A 304 9.49 10.93 8.48
N LYS A 305 9.66 11.70 7.40
CA LYS A 305 10.95 12.26 6.97
C LYS A 305 11.61 13.17 8.02
N ASN A 306 10.84 13.75 8.94
CA ASN A 306 11.33 14.60 10.03
C ASN A 306 11.74 13.79 11.28
N LEU A 307 11.52 12.48 11.29
CA LEU A 307 12.05 11.61 12.34
C LEU A 307 13.57 11.52 12.20
N PRO A 308 14.29 11.31 13.32
CA PRO A 308 15.73 11.19 13.29
C PRO A 308 16.17 10.18 12.22
N GLN A 309 16.75 10.70 11.13
CA GLN A 309 17.25 9.88 10.03
C GLN A 309 18.64 9.41 10.39
N GLY A 310 18.73 8.22 10.95
CA GLY A 310 20.00 7.55 11.17
C GLY A 310 20.34 6.65 9.97
N ASP A 311 20.85 5.49 10.17
CA ASP A 311 21.38 4.52 9.22
C ASP A 311 20.32 3.87 8.31
N GLU A 312 19.29 4.61 7.90
CA GLU A 312 18.27 4.12 6.96
C GLU A 312 18.83 4.12 5.55
N ILE A 313 18.68 2.98 4.87
CA ILE A 313 19.08 2.81 3.47
C ILE A 313 17.82 2.81 2.63
N ILE A 314 17.63 3.85 1.81
CA ILE A 314 16.56 3.89 0.82
C ILE A 314 16.97 3.02 -0.35
N PHE A 315 16.20 1.96 -0.62
CA PHE A 315 16.53 0.97 -1.64
C PHE A 315 15.55 0.98 -2.82
N ARG A 316 14.36 1.60 -2.62
CA ARG A 316 13.35 1.65 -3.66
C ARG A 316 12.49 2.91 -3.59
N LYS A 317 12.16 3.45 -4.78
CA LYS A 317 11.19 4.56 -4.92
C LYS A 317 10.06 4.15 -5.84
N TYR A 318 8.91 4.80 -5.67
CA TYR A 318 7.68 4.47 -6.39
C TYR A 318 6.96 5.73 -6.82
N ALA A 319 6.05 5.55 -7.80
CA ALA A 319 5.18 6.61 -8.29
C ALA A 319 3.76 6.12 -8.56
N SER A 320 2.81 7.02 -8.41
CA SER A 320 1.45 6.96 -8.94
C SER A 320 1.17 8.25 -9.70
N TYR A 321 0.23 8.22 -10.63
CA TYR A 321 0.09 9.28 -11.63
C TYR A 321 -1.35 9.74 -11.73
N GLU A 322 -1.51 11.00 -12.13
CA GLU A 322 -2.76 11.60 -12.51
C GLU A 322 -2.59 12.29 -13.88
N PHE A 323 -3.44 11.94 -14.84
CA PHE A 323 -3.44 12.47 -16.19
C PHE A 323 -4.71 13.27 -16.43
N ASN A 324 -4.61 14.43 -17.10
CA ASN A 324 -5.74 15.09 -17.71
C ASN A 324 -6.09 14.38 -19.03
N LEU A 325 -7.38 14.18 -19.30
CA LEU A 325 -7.89 13.53 -20.49
C LEU A 325 -8.50 14.55 -21.46
#